data_03e40603a25960969bb7521c6c3b7d40
#
_entry.id   03e40603a25960969bb7521c6c3b7d40
#
_cell.length_a   1.000
_cell.length_b   1.000
_cell.length_c   1.000
_cell.angle_alpha   90.00
_cell.angle_beta   90.00
_cell.angle_gamma   90.00
#
_symmetry.space_group_name_H-M   'P 1'
#
loop_
_entity.id
_entity.type
_entity.pdbx_description
1 polymer ?
#
loop_
_entity_poly.entity_id
_entity_poly.type
_entity_poly.pdbx_seq_one_letter_code
_entity_poly.pdbx_strand_id
1 'polypeptide(L)'
;KNGGTDEKLNAELIARGKELNFHPDFMRVRYENWVHGLNGDWLISRQRFFGVPFPLWYPVKEDGTPDYDHPITPSEDRLPIDPTDDVPEGYTEDQRDVPGGFTAEPDIMDTWATSSLTPQIVTRWEEPGEENQAIFNATFPMDLRPQGQDIIRTWLFSTMDRAHLEN
;
A
#
# COMPACT_ATOMS: atom_id res chain seq x y z
N LYS A 1 7.37 13.96 -4.39
CA LYS A 1 8.49 14.13 -3.45
C LYS A 1 8.73 15.60 -3.05
N ASN A 2 7.82 16.47 -3.32
CA ASN A 2 7.84 17.84 -2.84
C ASN A 2 6.56 17.97 -2.02
N GLY A 3 6.55 17.73 -0.73
CA GLY A 3 5.41 17.74 0.19
C GLY A 3 4.31 18.78 -0.11
N GLY A 4 3.82 18.78 -1.31
CA GLY A 4 2.81 19.64 -1.88
C GLY A 4 1.59 18.79 -2.28
N THR A 5 0.43 19.35 -2.07
CA THR A 5 -0.85 18.79 -2.49
C THR A 5 -0.86 18.62 -4.01
N ASP A 6 -1.10 17.41 -4.50
CA ASP A 6 -1.35 17.18 -5.92
C ASP A 6 -2.79 17.61 -6.26
N GLU A 7 -2.95 18.85 -6.71
CA GLU A 7 -4.26 19.44 -7.02
C GLU A 7 -5.00 18.66 -8.13
N LYS A 8 -4.25 18.08 -9.07
CA LYS A 8 -4.84 17.29 -10.15
C LYS A 8 -5.40 15.98 -9.60
N LEU A 9 -4.62 15.23 -8.84
CA LEU A 9 -5.07 13.99 -8.21
C LEU A 9 -6.26 14.24 -7.27
N ASN A 10 -6.21 15.30 -6.47
CA ASN A 10 -7.33 15.65 -5.61
C ASN A 10 -8.62 15.92 -6.41
N ALA A 11 -8.53 16.63 -7.53
CA ALA A 11 -9.69 16.89 -8.39
C ALA A 11 -10.25 15.59 -9.01
N GLU A 12 -9.38 14.69 -9.42
CA GLU A 12 -9.75 13.36 -9.95
C GLU A 12 -10.41 12.50 -8.88
N LEU A 13 -9.88 12.44 -7.66
CA LEU A 13 -10.48 11.71 -6.54
C LEU A 13 -11.85 12.29 -6.14
N ILE A 14 -12.02 13.61 -6.16
CA ILE A 14 -13.32 14.25 -5.94
C ILE A 14 -14.31 13.86 -7.06
N ALA A 15 -13.87 13.84 -8.31
CA ALA A 15 -14.70 13.42 -9.44
C ALA A 15 -15.17 11.97 -9.27
N ARG A 16 -14.26 11.06 -8.92
CA ARG A 16 -14.60 9.66 -8.61
C ARG A 16 -15.56 9.52 -7.44
N GLY A 17 -15.38 10.32 -6.38
CA GLY A 17 -16.30 10.34 -5.25
C GLY A 17 -17.73 10.74 -5.63
N LYS A 18 -17.90 11.57 -6.67
CA LYS A 18 -19.23 11.95 -7.19
C LYS A 18 -19.92 10.85 -8.01
N GLU A 19 -19.18 9.89 -8.53
CA GLU A 19 -19.72 8.72 -9.23
C GLU A 19 -20.31 7.69 -8.26
N LEU A 20 -19.95 7.74 -6.97
CA LEU A 20 -20.43 6.82 -5.95
C LEU A 20 -21.80 7.22 -5.41
N ASN A 21 -22.65 6.22 -5.19
CA ASN A 21 -23.92 6.38 -4.49
C ASN A 21 -23.74 6.16 -2.99
N PHE A 22 -23.60 7.23 -2.23
CA PHE A 22 -23.48 7.14 -0.77
C PHE A 22 -24.86 6.90 -0.12
N HIS A 23 -24.89 6.02 0.89
CA HIS A 23 -26.07 5.76 1.69
C HIS A 23 -25.75 5.91 3.18
N PRO A 24 -26.21 6.98 3.85
CA PRO A 24 -26.98 8.12 3.32
C PRO A 24 -26.11 9.10 2.50
N ASP A 25 -26.74 9.82 1.55
CA ASP A 25 -26.07 10.71 0.58
C ASP A 25 -25.13 11.73 1.21
N PHE A 26 -25.45 12.27 2.37
CA PHE A 26 -24.65 13.29 3.04
C PHE A 26 -23.27 12.77 3.47
N MET A 27 -23.03 11.47 3.49
CA MET A 27 -21.71 10.89 3.80
C MET A 27 -20.66 11.21 2.75
N ARG A 28 -21.06 11.54 1.52
CA ARG A 28 -20.13 12.02 0.48
C ARG A 28 -19.33 13.24 0.93
N VAL A 29 -19.97 14.16 1.65
CA VAL A 29 -19.31 15.38 2.16
C VAL A 29 -18.12 15.03 3.07
N ARG A 30 -18.21 13.91 3.79
CA ARG A 30 -17.13 13.43 4.65
C ARG A 30 -15.90 12.98 3.86
N TYR A 31 -16.13 12.32 2.73
CA TYR A 31 -15.08 11.95 1.79
C TYR A 31 -14.46 13.19 1.11
N GLU A 32 -15.29 14.07 0.54
CA GLU A 32 -14.84 15.29 -0.14
C GLU A 32 -14.02 16.19 0.79
N ASN A 33 -14.49 16.41 2.03
CA ASN A 33 -13.76 17.20 3.02
C ASN A 33 -12.41 16.58 3.38
N TRP A 34 -12.31 15.26 3.40
CA TRP A 34 -11.04 14.58 3.64
C TRP A 34 -10.06 14.83 2.48
N VAL A 35 -10.48 14.62 1.24
CA VAL A 35 -9.65 14.86 0.05
C VAL A 35 -9.19 16.32 -0.02
N HIS A 36 -10.09 17.27 0.20
CA HIS A 36 -9.74 18.70 0.21
C HIS A 36 -8.79 19.09 1.37
N GLY A 37 -8.84 18.37 2.46
CA GLY A 37 -8.01 18.63 3.64
C GLY A 37 -6.63 17.99 3.61
N LEU A 38 -6.31 17.19 2.59
CA LEU A 38 -5.01 16.55 2.45
C LEU A 38 -3.91 17.59 2.23
N ASN A 39 -2.88 17.56 3.07
CA ASN A 39 -1.79 18.54 3.05
C ASN A 39 -0.41 17.94 3.29
N GLY A 40 -0.26 16.63 3.23
CA GLY A 40 1.00 15.94 3.46
C GLY A 40 0.96 14.47 3.10
N ASP A 41 2.11 13.83 3.23
CA ASP A 41 2.28 12.41 2.94
C ASP A 41 1.72 11.54 4.08
N TRP A 42 1.33 10.33 3.73
CA TRP A 42 0.94 9.31 4.68
C TRP A 42 2.10 8.39 4.98
N LEU A 43 2.59 8.39 6.22
CA LEU A 43 3.57 7.42 6.69
C LEU A 43 2.89 6.06 6.86
N ILE A 44 3.25 5.11 6.02
CA ILE A 44 2.63 3.76 6.01
C ILE A 44 3.34 2.74 6.89
N SER A 45 4.52 3.04 7.43
CA SER A 45 5.24 2.14 8.35
C SER A 45 4.67 2.19 9.76
N ARG A 46 4.65 1.02 10.43
CA ARG A 46 4.20 0.87 11.82
C ARG A 46 5.18 0.01 12.61
N GLN A 47 5.55 0.47 13.79
CA GLN A 47 6.40 -0.22 14.76
C GLN A 47 5.55 -1.23 15.55
N ARG A 48 5.26 -2.37 14.91
CA ARG A 48 4.48 -3.45 15.52
C ARG A 48 5.12 -4.79 15.18
N PHE A 49 4.95 -5.74 16.07
CA PHE A 49 5.50 -7.09 15.90
C PHE A 49 4.77 -7.88 14.81
N PHE A 50 3.49 -7.65 14.61
CA PHE A 50 2.66 -8.46 13.71
C PHE A 50 1.98 -7.61 12.64
N GLY A 51 2.10 -8.05 11.38
CA GLY A 51 1.47 -7.41 10.22
C GLY A 51 2.12 -7.83 8.91
N VAL A 52 1.78 -7.16 7.82
CA VAL A 52 2.40 -7.39 6.51
C VAL A 52 3.75 -6.66 6.46
N PRO A 53 4.88 -7.36 6.30
CA PRO A 53 6.19 -6.73 6.28
C PRO A 53 6.41 -5.93 5.00
N PHE A 54 7.33 -4.97 5.04
CA PHE A 54 7.89 -4.37 3.84
C PHE A 54 8.94 -5.32 3.27
N PRO A 55 8.86 -5.70 1.99
CA PRO A 55 9.79 -6.65 1.39
C PRO A 55 11.13 -5.98 1.04
N LEU A 56 11.85 -5.51 2.05
CA LEU A 56 13.13 -4.83 1.84
C LEU A 56 14.11 -5.01 3.00
N TRP A 57 15.38 -4.77 2.71
CA TRP A 57 16.49 -4.82 3.65
C TRP A 57 17.35 -3.56 3.53
N TYR A 58 18.27 -3.38 4.45
CA TYR A 58 19.28 -2.33 4.43
C TYR A 58 20.67 -2.90 4.56
N PRO A 59 21.67 -2.37 3.83
CA PRO A 59 23.06 -2.70 4.09
C PRO A 59 23.44 -2.30 5.52
N VAL A 60 24.27 -3.12 6.15
CA VAL A 60 24.86 -2.79 7.46
C VAL A 60 26.25 -2.22 7.25
N LYS A 61 26.47 -0.98 7.71
CA LYS A 61 27.76 -0.28 7.61
C LYS A 61 28.81 -0.93 8.50
N GLU A 62 30.09 -0.56 8.32
CA GLU A 62 31.21 -1.04 9.11
C GLU A 62 31.07 -0.75 10.62
N ASP A 63 30.34 0.30 10.98
CA ASP A 63 30.04 0.66 12.37
C ASP A 63 28.86 -0.11 12.97
N GLY A 64 28.26 -1.02 12.20
CA GLY A 64 27.11 -1.83 12.60
C GLY A 64 25.77 -1.14 12.47
N THR A 65 25.70 0.09 11.92
CA THR A 65 24.43 0.80 11.70
C THR A 65 23.82 0.48 10.33
N PRO A 66 22.47 0.39 10.22
CA PRO A 66 21.81 0.25 8.92
C PRO A 66 21.98 1.48 8.03
N ASP A 67 22.13 1.27 6.74
CA ASP A 67 22.14 2.33 5.73
C ASP A 67 20.74 2.54 5.15
N TYR A 68 19.93 3.34 5.81
CA TYR A 68 18.55 3.63 5.41
C TYR A 68 18.42 4.43 4.10
N ASP A 69 19.51 5.02 3.63
CA ASP A 69 19.51 5.80 2.38
C ASP A 69 19.61 4.90 1.14
N HIS A 70 20.02 3.64 1.31
CA HIS A 70 20.23 2.69 0.22
C HIS A 70 19.49 1.36 0.46
N PRO A 71 18.15 1.34 0.47
CA PRO A 71 17.40 0.11 0.70
C PRO A 71 17.65 -0.91 -0.41
N ILE A 72 17.75 -2.19 -0.03
CA ILE A 72 17.84 -3.32 -0.94
C ILE A 72 16.41 -3.84 -1.15
N THR A 73 15.92 -3.79 -2.40
CA THR A 73 14.60 -4.28 -2.77
C THR A 73 14.72 -5.55 -3.61
N PRO A 74 13.82 -6.53 -3.45
CA PRO A 74 13.77 -7.69 -4.33
C PRO A 74 13.30 -7.31 -5.73
N SER A 75 13.57 -8.14 -6.71
CA SER A 75 12.87 -8.12 -7.99
C SER A 75 11.43 -8.63 -7.84
N GLU A 76 10.53 -8.19 -8.73
CA GLU A 76 9.10 -8.52 -8.63
C GLU A 76 8.83 -10.03 -8.69
N ASP A 77 9.61 -10.78 -9.48
CA ASP A 77 9.48 -12.22 -9.63
C ASP A 77 9.84 -13.02 -8.35
N ARG A 78 10.48 -12.37 -7.38
CA ARG A 78 10.77 -12.97 -6.07
C ARG A 78 9.67 -12.75 -5.03
N LEU A 79 8.70 -11.88 -5.31
CA LEU A 79 7.60 -11.64 -4.36
C LEU A 79 6.63 -12.84 -4.31
N PRO A 80 6.03 -13.12 -3.13
CA PRO A 80 6.14 -12.41 -1.87
C PRO A 80 7.43 -12.69 -1.11
N ILE A 81 7.90 -11.71 -0.32
CA ILE A 81 9.11 -11.78 0.52
C ILE A 81 8.76 -11.44 1.97
N ASP A 82 9.24 -12.23 2.90
CA ASP A 82 9.39 -11.83 4.31
C ASP A 82 10.86 -11.54 4.60
N PRO A 83 11.27 -10.29 4.78
CA PRO A 83 12.68 -9.94 4.92
C PRO A 83 13.31 -10.50 6.22
N THR A 84 12.50 -10.95 7.18
CA THR A 84 13.00 -11.58 8.41
C THR A 84 13.45 -13.01 8.18
N ASP A 85 12.85 -13.71 7.22
CA ASP A 85 13.14 -15.11 6.87
C ASP A 85 13.94 -15.24 5.57
N ASP A 86 13.72 -14.31 4.63
CA ASP A 86 14.37 -14.32 3.32
C ASP A 86 15.68 -13.52 3.32
N VAL A 87 16.53 -13.82 2.34
CA VAL A 87 17.86 -13.18 2.16
C VAL A 87 17.86 -12.38 0.86
N PRO A 88 18.40 -11.13 0.85
CA PRO A 88 18.52 -10.36 -0.38
C PRO A 88 19.46 -11.01 -1.39
N GLU A 89 19.29 -10.74 -2.66
CA GLU A 89 20.14 -11.27 -3.72
C GLU A 89 21.60 -10.83 -3.53
N GLY A 90 22.51 -11.77 -3.68
CA GLY A 90 23.94 -11.55 -3.51
C GLY A 90 24.45 -11.65 -2.08
N TYR A 91 23.57 -11.93 -1.10
CA TYR A 91 23.91 -12.15 0.29
C TYR A 91 23.63 -13.60 0.73
N THR A 92 24.20 -13.97 1.88
CA THR A 92 23.97 -15.26 2.54
C THR A 92 23.49 -15.03 3.98
N GLU A 93 22.84 -16.02 4.59
CA GLU A 93 22.23 -15.87 5.92
C GLU A 93 23.21 -15.49 7.03
N ASP A 94 24.46 -15.91 6.93
CA ASP A 94 25.53 -15.56 7.87
C ASP A 94 25.95 -14.08 7.82
N GLN A 95 25.47 -13.34 6.80
CA GLN A 95 25.66 -11.90 6.67
C GLN A 95 24.51 -11.08 7.28
N ARG A 96 23.50 -11.72 7.84
CA ARG A 96 22.39 -11.04 8.52
C ARG A 96 22.90 -10.36 9.80
N ASP A 97 22.54 -9.07 9.95
CA ASP A 97 22.81 -8.23 11.12
C ASP A 97 24.30 -8.07 11.50
N VAL A 98 25.20 -8.26 10.53
CA VAL A 98 26.64 -8.06 10.75
C VAL A 98 27.21 -6.94 9.86
N PRO A 99 28.28 -6.24 10.27
CA PRO A 99 28.93 -5.23 9.44
C PRO A 99 29.30 -5.75 8.04
N GLY A 100 29.02 -4.98 7.01
CA GLY A 100 29.20 -5.38 5.61
C GLY A 100 28.14 -6.34 5.07
N GLY A 101 27.19 -6.73 5.88
CA GLY A 101 26.04 -7.55 5.51
C GLY A 101 24.77 -6.73 5.34
N PHE A 102 23.64 -7.28 5.76
CA PHE A 102 22.32 -6.68 5.64
C PHE A 102 21.47 -6.87 6.91
N THR A 103 20.44 -6.04 7.05
CA THR A 103 19.40 -6.20 8.08
C THR A 103 18.03 -6.02 7.46
N ALA A 104 17.04 -6.73 7.99
CA ALA A 104 15.64 -6.63 7.54
C ALA A 104 15.00 -5.31 7.98
N GLU A 105 14.03 -4.80 7.19
CA GLU A 105 13.13 -3.74 7.66
C GLU A 105 12.29 -4.26 8.82
N PRO A 106 12.38 -3.66 10.02
CA PRO A 106 11.65 -4.14 11.20
C PRO A 106 10.19 -3.68 11.24
N ASP A 107 9.82 -2.65 10.48
CA ASP A 107 8.48 -2.09 10.47
C ASP A 107 7.55 -2.93 9.58
N ILE A 108 6.26 -2.87 9.90
CA ILE A 108 5.20 -3.47 9.09
C ILE A 108 4.34 -2.40 8.43
N MET A 109 3.58 -2.78 7.42
CA MET A 109 2.65 -1.89 6.74
C MET A 109 1.46 -1.54 7.63
N ASP A 110 1.01 -0.30 7.55
CA ASP A 110 -0.29 0.12 8.08
C ASP A 110 -1.40 -0.77 7.49
N THR A 111 -2.32 -1.19 8.34
CA THR A 111 -3.42 -2.06 7.91
C THR A 111 -4.32 -1.40 6.85
N TRP A 112 -4.42 -0.07 6.83
CA TRP A 112 -5.18 0.63 5.80
C TRP A 112 -4.47 0.61 4.44
N ALA A 113 -3.15 0.53 4.41
CA ALA A 113 -2.39 0.33 3.16
C ALA A 113 -2.68 -1.05 2.54
N THR A 114 -2.72 -2.10 3.36
CA THR A 114 -3.01 -3.46 2.88
C THR A 114 -4.50 -3.68 2.60
N SER A 115 -5.39 -3.21 3.48
CA SER A 115 -6.83 -3.38 3.31
C SER A 115 -7.42 -2.56 2.15
N SER A 116 -6.74 -1.52 1.71
CA SER A 116 -7.14 -0.74 0.53
C SER A 116 -7.11 -1.56 -0.77
N LEU A 117 -6.30 -2.62 -0.83
CA LEU A 117 -6.20 -3.54 -1.97
C LEU A 117 -7.30 -4.62 -1.99
N THR A 118 -8.24 -4.61 -1.04
CA THR A 118 -9.29 -5.63 -0.98
C THR A 118 -10.05 -5.81 -2.29
N PRO A 119 -10.45 -4.76 -3.04
CA PRO A 119 -11.09 -4.94 -4.34
C PRO A 119 -10.22 -5.71 -5.32
N GLN A 120 -8.96 -5.35 -5.47
CA GLN A 120 -8.03 -6.01 -6.38
C GLN A 120 -7.80 -7.48 -5.99
N ILE A 121 -7.63 -7.75 -4.69
CA ILE A 121 -7.41 -9.12 -4.19
C ILE A 121 -8.61 -10.03 -4.48
N VAL A 122 -9.83 -9.58 -4.17
CA VAL A 122 -11.03 -10.44 -4.34
C VAL A 122 -11.44 -10.58 -5.80
N THR A 123 -11.05 -9.65 -6.66
CA THR A 123 -11.34 -9.70 -8.10
C THR A 123 -10.23 -10.34 -8.92
N ARG A 124 -9.17 -10.87 -8.29
CA ARG A 124 -8.07 -11.57 -8.96
C ARG A 124 -7.21 -10.67 -9.87
N TRP A 125 -7.02 -9.41 -9.47
CA TRP A 125 -6.20 -8.45 -10.22
C TRP A 125 -4.80 -9.02 -10.49
N GLU A 126 -4.37 -8.97 -11.76
CA GLU A 126 -3.07 -9.47 -12.24
C GLU A 126 -2.78 -10.96 -11.97
N GLU A 127 -3.72 -11.73 -11.43
CA GLU A 127 -3.55 -13.17 -11.33
C GLU A 127 -3.55 -13.79 -12.75
N PRO A 128 -2.57 -14.67 -13.07
CA PRO A 128 -2.47 -15.25 -14.40
C PRO A 128 -3.63 -16.18 -14.71
N GLY A 129 -4.02 -16.25 -15.98
CA GLY A 129 -5.04 -17.16 -16.48
C GLY A 129 -6.32 -16.48 -16.97
N GLU A 130 -6.93 -17.04 -18.01
CA GLU A 130 -8.14 -16.48 -18.63
C GLU A 130 -9.34 -16.42 -17.67
N GLU A 131 -9.44 -17.38 -16.75
CA GLU A 131 -10.51 -17.41 -15.75
C GLU A 131 -10.39 -16.24 -14.76
N ASN A 132 -9.19 -15.98 -14.26
CA ASN A 132 -8.93 -14.86 -13.34
C ASN A 132 -9.16 -13.53 -14.02
N GLN A 133 -8.70 -13.39 -15.27
CA GLN A 133 -8.98 -12.18 -16.07
C GLN A 133 -10.48 -11.98 -16.33
N ALA A 134 -11.24 -13.05 -16.55
CA ALA A 134 -12.68 -12.97 -16.72
C ALA A 134 -13.38 -12.55 -15.41
N ILE A 135 -12.94 -13.05 -14.26
CA ILE A 135 -13.44 -12.63 -12.95
C ILE A 135 -13.15 -11.15 -12.72
N PHE A 136 -11.92 -10.70 -12.95
CA PHE A 136 -11.56 -9.29 -12.80
C PHE A 136 -12.44 -8.39 -13.67
N ASN A 137 -12.55 -8.68 -14.96
CA ASN A 137 -13.33 -7.87 -15.90
C ASN A 137 -14.83 -7.83 -15.57
N ALA A 138 -15.35 -8.87 -14.90
CA ALA A 138 -16.77 -8.94 -14.52
C ALA A 138 -17.07 -8.26 -13.18
N THR A 139 -16.09 -8.10 -12.30
CA THR A 139 -16.32 -7.71 -10.90
C THR A 139 -15.56 -6.47 -10.44
N PHE A 140 -14.62 -5.97 -11.24
CA PHE A 140 -13.92 -4.71 -10.96
C PHE A 140 -14.38 -3.62 -11.95
N PRO A 141 -14.67 -2.40 -11.48
CA PRO A 141 -14.73 -1.96 -10.09
C PRO A 141 -15.92 -2.58 -9.33
N MET A 142 -15.76 -2.75 -8.00
CA MET A 142 -16.79 -3.35 -7.17
C MET A 142 -18.04 -2.50 -7.03
N ASP A 143 -19.23 -3.13 -7.06
CA ASP A 143 -20.53 -2.46 -6.95
C ASP A 143 -20.87 -1.99 -5.53
N LEU A 144 -20.38 -2.70 -4.50
CA LEU A 144 -20.73 -2.43 -3.10
C LEU A 144 -19.50 -2.35 -2.21
N ARG A 145 -19.45 -1.31 -1.38
CA ARG A 145 -18.43 -1.09 -0.36
C ARG A 145 -19.06 -0.70 0.98
N PRO A 146 -19.78 -1.61 1.66
CA PRO A 146 -20.40 -1.28 2.94
C PRO A 146 -19.35 -1.06 4.02
N GLN A 147 -19.48 0.07 4.74
CA GLN A 147 -18.55 0.43 5.80
C GLN A 147 -19.15 1.45 6.75
N GLY A 148 -18.56 1.54 7.97
CA GLY A 148 -18.88 2.60 8.92
C GLY A 148 -18.36 3.97 8.48
N GLN A 149 -19.03 5.03 8.93
CA GLN A 149 -18.64 6.41 8.61
C GLN A 149 -17.22 6.77 9.07
N ASP A 150 -16.72 6.10 10.10
CA ASP A 150 -15.44 6.42 10.73
C ASP A 150 -14.25 6.07 9.83
N ILE A 151 -14.40 5.08 8.95
CA ILE A 151 -13.35 4.61 8.06
C ILE A 151 -13.46 5.13 6.63
N ILE A 152 -14.33 6.09 6.36
CA ILE A 152 -14.39 6.80 5.06
C ILE A 152 -13.05 7.49 4.75
N ARG A 153 -12.41 8.08 5.78
CA ARG A 153 -11.13 8.79 5.67
C ARG A 153 -9.92 7.88 5.50
N THR A 154 -10.05 6.64 5.87
CA THR A 154 -8.97 5.63 5.82
C THR A 154 -9.26 4.59 4.75
N TRP A 155 -10.21 3.70 4.98
CA TRP A 155 -10.46 2.56 4.12
C TRP A 155 -11.07 2.96 2.76
N LEU A 156 -12.14 3.77 2.73
CA LEU A 156 -12.72 4.21 1.45
C LEU A 156 -11.72 5.06 0.67
N PHE A 157 -11.15 6.09 1.31
CA PHE A 157 -10.21 6.98 0.65
C PHE A 157 -9.03 6.22 0.05
N SER A 158 -8.32 5.39 0.84
CA SER A 158 -7.17 4.63 0.35
C SER A 158 -7.55 3.61 -0.73
N THR A 159 -8.76 3.01 -0.64
CA THR A 159 -9.26 2.12 -1.70
C THR A 159 -9.49 2.88 -3.01
N MET A 160 -10.10 4.07 -2.94
CA MET A 160 -10.36 4.91 -4.13
C MET A 160 -9.08 5.38 -4.77
N ASP A 161 -8.13 5.83 -3.95
CA ASP A 161 -6.82 6.31 -4.40
C ASP A 161 -6.06 5.21 -5.15
N ARG A 162 -5.93 4.03 -4.54
CA ARG A 162 -5.23 2.90 -5.15
C ARG A 162 -5.93 2.37 -6.39
N ALA A 163 -7.25 2.18 -6.33
CA ALA A 163 -8.00 1.73 -7.50
C ALA A 163 -7.92 2.72 -8.67
N HIS A 164 -7.83 4.02 -8.39
CA HIS A 164 -7.69 5.06 -9.41
C HIS A 164 -6.29 5.13 -10.03
N LEU A 165 -5.25 4.89 -9.24
CA LEU A 165 -3.85 5.00 -9.70
C LEU A 165 -3.34 3.72 -10.36
N GLU A 166 -3.85 2.56 -9.97
CA GLU A 166 -3.32 1.25 -10.39
C GLU A 166 -4.15 0.59 -11.51
N ASN A 167 -5.34 1.14 -11.86
CA ASN A 167 -6.27 0.53 -12.85
C ASN A 167 -6.91 1.54 -13.80
#